data_1fc7dc27a2cbdef88a73bbc88c3216b1
#
_entry.id   1fc7dc27a2cbdef88a73bbc88c3216b1
#
_cell.length_a   1.000
_cell.length_b   1.000
_cell.length_c   1.000
_cell.angle_alpha   90.00
_cell.angle_beta   90.00
_cell.angle_gamma   90.00
#
_symmetry.space_group_name_H-M   'P 1'
#
loop_
_entity.id
_entity.type
_entity.pdbx_description
1 polymer ?
#
loop_
_entity_poly.entity_id
_entity_poly.type
_entity_poly.pdbx_seq_one_letter_code
_entity_poly.pdbx_strand_id
1 'polypeptide(L)'
;IFHKGDDTMNYDDDTIGAGLSYPNNAPGLYLAPYKNDLIVVINTFQNVMEKVVIQNITLNKWINVIIRCENKTLDVYINGSIARRHILSGLPRQNYGNVFACMNGGFSGNLSSLRYFNYAIGTRQIENIIFWGPNTSTDELSKLNMPDYSYLSFKWYTSGQVDNSKNIVV
;
A
#
# COMPACT_ATOMS: atom_id res chain seq x y z
N ILE A 1 -6.02 2.59 -2.44
CA ILE A 1 -5.70 2.29 -1.04
C ILE A 1 -5.32 3.57 -0.32
N PHE A 2 -4.27 4.24 -0.75
CA PHE A 2 -3.91 5.56 -0.26
C PHE A 2 -3.16 6.36 -1.33
N HIS A 3 -3.13 7.68 -1.18
CA HIS A 3 -2.22 8.55 -1.91
C HIS A 3 -1.83 9.76 -1.06
N LYS A 4 -0.67 10.34 -1.36
CA LYS A 4 -0.23 11.61 -0.80
C LYS A 4 -0.21 12.65 -1.90
N GLY A 5 -0.97 13.72 -1.74
CA GLY A 5 -1.09 14.75 -2.78
C GLY A 5 -2.38 15.54 -2.68
N ASP A 6 -3.00 15.79 -3.81
CA ASP A 6 -4.26 16.51 -3.90
C ASP A 6 -5.46 15.61 -3.66
N ASP A 7 -6.59 16.16 -3.28
CA ASP A 7 -7.85 15.47 -3.06
C ASP A 7 -8.63 15.18 -4.34
N THR A 8 -8.10 15.62 -5.48
CA THR A 8 -8.72 15.43 -6.79
C THR A 8 -8.47 14.01 -7.32
N MET A 9 -9.53 13.38 -7.81
CA MET A 9 -9.47 12.09 -8.49
C MET A 9 -9.90 12.25 -9.94
N ASN A 10 -9.23 11.53 -10.82
CA ASN A 10 -9.61 11.47 -12.22
C ASN A 10 -10.56 10.30 -12.44
N TYR A 11 -11.78 10.58 -12.91
CA TYR A 11 -12.80 9.56 -13.14
C TYR A 11 -12.99 9.22 -14.62
N ASP A 12 -12.66 10.14 -15.52
CA ASP A 12 -13.11 10.10 -16.92
C ASP A 12 -11.97 10.00 -17.94
N ASP A 13 -10.71 10.03 -17.52
CA ASP A 13 -9.59 10.03 -18.45
C ASP A 13 -8.88 8.66 -18.49
N ASP A 14 -9.17 7.88 -19.52
CA ASP A 14 -8.58 6.57 -19.75
C ASP A 14 -7.05 6.63 -19.95
N THR A 15 -6.52 7.76 -20.40
CA THR A 15 -5.08 7.93 -20.66
C THR A 15 -4.28 8.03 -19.36
N ILE A 16 -4.88 8.65 -18.34
CA ILE A 16 -4.28 8.80 -17.00
C ILE A 16 -4.60 7.58 -16.15
N GLY A 17 -5.77 6.99 -16.33
CA GLY A 17 -6.32 5.89 -15.56
C GLY A 17 -7.37 6.37 -14.56
N ALA A 18 -8.62 6.00 -14.82
CA ALA A 18 -9.75 6.33 -13.98
C ALA A 18 -9.52 5.88 -12.52
N GLY A 19 -9.93 6.71 -11.59
CA GLY A 19 -9.80 6.46 -10.16
C GLY A 19 -8.40 6.72 -9.57
N LEU A 20 -7.47 7.26 -10.35
CA LEU A 20 -6.17 7.70 -9.84
C LEU A 20 -6.21 9.19 -9.47
N SER A 21 -5.53 9.56 -8.40
CA SER A 21 -5.33 10.99 -8.08
C SER A 21 -4.42 11.63 -9.14
N TYR A 22 -4.78 12.84 -9.56
CA TYR A 22 -4.02 13.60 -10.54
C TYR A 22 -4.07 15.10 -10.17
N PRO A 23 -3.01 15.87 -10.35
CA PRO A 23 -1.70 15.46 -10.90
C PRO A 23 -0.72 14.94 -9.85
N ASN A 24 -1.05 15.00 -8.58
CA ASN A 24 -0.06 14.83 -7.51
C ASN A 24 -0.18 13.49 -6.77
N ASN A 25 0.80 12.61 -6.98
CA ASN A 25 1.03 11.39 -6.22
C ASN A 25 2.47 11.34 -5.70
N ALA A 26 2.65 11.21 -4.37
CA ALA A 26 4.00 11.14 -3.80
C ALA A 26 4.07 10.32 -2.49
N PRO A 27 3.90 9.01 -2.53
CA PRO A 27 3.36 8.15 -3.57
C PRO A 27 1.85 7.96 -3.51
N GLY A 28 1.27 7.30 -4.52
CA GLY A 28 -0.05 6.70 -4.49
C GLY A 28 0.03 5.17 -4.61
N LEU A 29 -0.84 4.45 -3.89
CA LEU A 29 -0.99 3.00 -3.96
C LEU A 29 -2.44 2.66 -4.27
N TYR A 30 -2.65 1.96 -5.37
CA TYR A 30 -3.95 1.63 -5.91
C TYR A 30 -4.07 0.14 -6.23
N LEU A 31 -5.30 -0.35 -6.30
CA LEU A 31 -5.63 -1.67 -6.84
C LEU A 31 -6.08 -1.53 -8.30
N ALA A 32 -5.69 -2.46 -9.14
CA ALA A 32 -6.20 -2.52 -10.50
C ALA A 32 -7.68 -2.94 -10.50
N PRO A 33 -8.53 -2.36 -11.37
CA PRO A 33 -9.99 -2.55 -11.29
C PRO A 33 -10.45 -3.98 -11.56
N TYR A 34 -9.73 -4.77 -12.37
CA TYR A 34 -10.17 -6.12 -12.78
C TYR A 34 -9.07 -7.18 -12.65
N LYS A 35 -8.00 -6.87 -11.92
CA LYS A 35 -6.86 -7.75 -11.73
C LYS A 35 -6.36 -7.66 -10.30
N ASN A 36 -5.72 -8.73 -9.83
CA ASN A 36 -5.11 -8.75 -8.50
C ASN A 36 -3.72 -8.07 -8.53
N ASP A 37 -3.66 -6.86 -9.05
CA ASP A 37 -2.41 -6.12 -9.23
C ASP A 37 -2.44 -4.87 -8.35
N LEU A 38 -1.28 -4.54 -7.75
CA LEU A 38 -1.04 -3.25 -7.12
C LEU A 38 -0.40 -2.30 -8.12
N ILE A 39 -0.85 -1.05 -8.10
CA ILE A 39 -0.31 0.03 -8.90
C ILE A 39 0.28 1.07 -7.96
N VAL A 40 1.59 1.25 -8.02
CA VAL A 40 2.28 2.35 -7.35
C VAL A 40 2.45 3.47 -8.36
N VAL A 41 2.04 4.68 -7.96
CA VAL A 41 2.17 5.88 -8.78
C VAL A 41 3.03 6.90 -8.04
N ILE A 42 3.97 7.50 -8.74
CA ILE A 42 4.81 8.56 -8.19
C ILE A 42 5.06 9.64 -9.25
N ASN A 43 5.00 10.90 -8.81
CA ASN A 43 5.36 12.02 -9.67
C ASN A 43 6.86 12.21 -9.71
N THR A 44 7.42 12.32 -10.90
CA THR A 44 8.80 12.75 -11.13
C THR A 44 8.84 14.07 -11.87
N PHE A 45 10.01 14.69 -11.94
CA PHE A 45 10.18 15.92 -12.74
C PHE A 45 10.03 15.69 -14.24
N GLN A 46 10.22 14.46 -14.70
CA GLN A 46 10.12 14.10 -16.12
C GLN A 46 8.79 13.46 -16.47
N ASN A 47 8.16 12.75 -15.53
CA ASN A 47 6.89 12.07 -15.75
C ASN A 47 5.96 12.33 -14.55
N VAL A 48 4.82 12.96 -14.82
CA VAL A 48 3.84 13.32 -13.79
C VAL A 48 3.15 12.07 -13.19
N MET A 49 3.00 11.00 -13.96
CA MET A 49 2.29 9.78 -13.55
C MET A 49 3.12 8.53 -13.84
N GLU A 50 4.29 8.42 -13.20
CA GLU A 50 5.12 7.22 -13.37
C GLU A 50 4.51 6.06 -12.58
N LYS A 51 4.11 5.00 -13.31
CA LYS A 51 3.39 3.84 -12.77
C LYS A 51 4.29 2.62 -12.70
N VAL A 52 4.22 1.94 -11.57
CA VAL A 52 4.89 0.66 -11.35
C VAL A 52 3.84 -0.36 -10.94
N VAL A 53 3.70 -1.44 -11.71
CA VAL A 53 2.70 -2.47 -11.47
C VAL A 53 3.36 -3.69 -10.83
N ILE A 54 2.75 -4.17 -9.74
CA ILE A 54 3.09 -5.42 -9.06
C ILE A 54 1.94 -6.39 -9.31
N GLN A 55 2.21 -7.42 -10.09
CA GLN A 55 1.19 -8.36 -10.54
C GLN A 55 0.92 -9.46 -9.51
N ASN A 56 -0.31 -9.98 -9.54
CA ASN A 56 -0.72 -11.19 -8.84
C ASN A 56 -0.49 -11.14 -7.32
N ILE A 57 -0.94 -10.08 -6.66
CA ILE A 57 -0.93 -10.05 -5.20
C ILE A 57 -1.85 -11.12 -4.61
N THR A 58 -1.47 -11.66 -3.47
CA THR A 58 -2.28 -12.64 -2.77
C THR A 58 -3.54 -11.99 -2.19
N LEU A 59 -4.69 -12.60 -2.45
CA LEU A 59 -5.98 -12.18 -1.89
C LEU A 59 -6.30 -12.92 -0.58
N ASN A 60 -7.22 -12.35 0.21
CA ASN A 60 -7.72 -12.92 1.46
C ASN A 60 -6.64 -13.21 2.50
N LYS A 61 -5.54 -12.46 2.45
CA LYS A 61 -4.44 -12.53 3.43
C LYS A 61 -3.92 -11.13 3.71
N TRP A 62 -3.42 -10.92 4.92
CA TRP A 62 -2.64 -9.74 5.22
C TRP A 62 -1.36 -9.74 4.38
N ILE A 63 -1.12 -8.65 3.68
CA ILE A 63 0.15 -8.40 2.99
C ILE A 63 0.77 -7.12 3.53
N ASN A 64 2.06 -7.15 3.79
CA ASN A 64 2.82 -5.96 4.08
C ASN A 64 3.33 -5.36 2.77
N VAL A 65 3.05 -4.09 2.55
CA VAL A 65 3.52 -3.36 1.37
C VAL A 65 4.38 -2.20 1.82
N ILE A 66 5.63 -2.15 1.37
CA ILE A 66 6.53 -1.03 1.64
C ILE A 66 6.97 -0.44 0.30
N ILE A 67 6.74 0.85 0.14
CA ILE A 67 7.21 1.64 -0.99
C ILE A 67 8.39 2.46 -0.51
N ARG A 68 9.58 2.13 -0.97
CA ARG A 68 10.83 2.80 -0.61
C ARG A 68 11.39 3.51 -1.83
N CYS A 69 11.57 4.81 -1.71
CA CYS A 69 12.18 5.61 -2.75
C CYS A 69 13.48 6.21 -2.26
N GLU A 70 14.55 6.00 -3.00
CA GLU A 70 15.86 6.59 -2.72
C GLU A 70 16.47 7.09 -4.02
N ASN A 71 16.69 8.39 -4.12
CA ASN A 71 17.08 9.06 -5.34
C ASN A 71 16.12 8.74 -6.51
N LYS A 72 16.59 8.00 -7.52
CA LYS A 72 15.78 7.53 -8.66
C LYS A 72 15.35 6.07 -8.56
N THR A 73 15.64 5.41 -7.45
CA THR A 73 15.30 3.99 -7.29
C THR A 73 14.03 3.88 -6.45
N LEU A 74 13.02 3.26 -7.03
CA LEU A 74 11.77 2.92 -6.36
C LEU A 74 11.74 1.41 -6.14
N ASP A 75 11.79 1.00 -4.88
CA ASP A 75 11.67 -0.39 -4.46
C ASP A 75 10.30 -0.62 -3.84
N VAL A 76 9.61 -1.65 -4.30
CA VAL A 76 8.38 -2.12 -3.70
C VAL A 76 8.62 -3.47 -3.06
N TYR A 77 8.39 -3.55 -1.76
CA TYR A 77 8.51 -4.79 -0.99
C TYR A 77 7.13 -5.34 -0.73
N ILE A 78 7.00 -6.65 -0.85
CA ILE A 78 5.84 -7.42 -0.40
C ILE A 78 6.33 -8.43 0.64
N ASN A 79 5.79 -8.33 1.85
CA ASN A 79 6.16 -9.21 2.97
C ASN A 79 7.69 -9.29 3.20
N GLY A 80 8.40 -8.17 3.04
CA GLY A 80 9.84 -8.05 3.24
C GLY A 80 10.73 -8.44 2.07
N SER A 81 10.17 -9.00 1.03
CA SER A 81 10.91 -9.33 -0.19
C SER A 81 10.69 -8.24 -1.24
N ILE A 82 11.74 -7.91 -2.01
CA ILE A 82 11.62 -6.97 -3.13
C ILE A 82 10.78 -7.62 -4.22
N ALA A 83 9.53 -7.14 -4.37
CA ALA A 83 8.65 -7.57 -5.45
C ALA A 83 9.00 -6.86 -6.78
N ARG A 84 9.38 -5.60 -6.70
CA ARG A 84 9.75 -4.80 -7.88
C ARG A 84 10.78 -3.74 -7.52
N ARG A 85 11.81 -3.63 -8.34
CA ARG A 85 12.73 -2.48 -8.39
C ARG A 85 12.55 -1.76 -9.71
N HIS A 86 12.33 -0.46 -9.63
CA HIS A 86 12.12 0.40 -10.79
C HIS A 86 13.03 1.61 -10.72
N ILE A 87 13.68 1.92 -11.84
CA ILE A 87 14.48 3.15 -11.97
C ILE A 87 13.58 4.22 -12.58
N LEU A 88 13.32 5.25 -11.81
CA LEU A 88 12.46 6.36 -12.20
C LEU A 88 13.10 7.16 -13.35
N SER A 89 12.27 7.67 -14.23
CA SER A 89 12.67 8.53 -15.35
C SER A 89 13.37 9.81 -14.86
N GLY A 90 12.93 10.34 -13.73
CA GLY A 90 13.48 11.54 -13.10
C GLY A 90 13.51 11.45 -11.59
N LEU A 91 13.98 12.51 -10.92
CA LEU A 91 13.89 12.63 -9.48
C LEU A 91 12.42 12.78 -9.07
N PRO A 92 11.99 12.13 -7.98
CA PRO A 92 10.66 12.34 -7.43
C PRO A 92 10.41 13.80 -7.10
N ARG A 93 9.22 14.28 -7.41
CA ARG A 93 8.80 15.62 -7.02
C ARG A 93 8.38 15.62 -5.56
N GLN A 94 8.87 16.59 -4.82
CA GLN A 94 8.45 16.81 -3.45
C GLN A 94 6.99 17.24 -3.42
N ASN A 95 6.24 16.69 -2.47
CA ASN A 95 4.82 16.95 -2.32
C ASN A 95 4.49 17.26 -0.85
N TYR A 96 3.86 18.41 -0.63
CA TYR A 96 3.45 18.89 0.70
C TYR A 96 1.97 18.61 0.99
N GLY A 97 1.25 17.97 0.06
CA GLY A 97 -0.16 17.61 0.21
C GLY A 97 -0.40 16.59 1.33
N ASN A 98 -1.66 16.42 1.68
CA ASN A 98 -2.11 15.50 2.70
C ASN A 98 -1.98 14.03 2.26
N VAL A 99 -2.08 13.12 3.23
CA VAL A 99 -2.24 11.69 2.97
C VAL A 99 -3.72 11.35 3.07
N PHE A 100 -4.27 10.81 1.99
CA PHE A 100 -5.64 10.35 1.90
C PHE A 100 -5.64 8.83 1.89
N ALA A 101 -6.37 8.22 2.81
CA ALA A 101 -6.54 6.77 2.89
C ALA A 101 -7.98 6.39 2.61
N CYS A 102 -8.18 5.33 1.83
CA CYS A 102 -9.49 4.77 1.50
C CYS A 102 -10.50 5.81 0.96
N MET A 103 -10.02 6.77 0.20
CA MET A 103 -10.85 7.83 -0.38
C MET A 103 -11.86 7.25 -1.38
N ASN A 104 -13.03 7.91 -1.52
CA ASN A 104 -14.11 7.55 -2.44
C ASN A 104 -14.60 6.10 -2.34
N GLY A 105 -14.84 5.64 -1.12
CA GLY A 105 -15.32 4.29 -0.85
C GLY A 105 -14.22 3.25 -0.71
N GLY A 106 -12.96 3.62 -0.97
CA GLY A 106 -11.81 2.79 -0.71
C GLY A 106 -11.76 1.51 -1.54
N PHE A 107 -11.52 0.39 -0.87
CA PHE A 107 -11.45 -0.94 -1.48
C PHE A 107 -12.09 -1.98 -0.55
N SER A 108 -12.52 -3.10 -1.10
CA SER A 108 -13.04 -4.20 -0.29
C SER A 108 -11.88 -4.91 0.43
N GLY A 109 -11.65 -4.56 1.69
CA GLY A 109 -10.55 -5.09 2.49
C GLY A 109 -10.27 -4.25 3.73
N ASN A 110 -9.21 -4.62 4.45
CA ASN A 110 -8.77 -3.96 5.67
C ASN A 110 -7.40 -3.29 5.47
N LEU A 111 -7.22 -2.13 6.06
CA LEU A 111 -5.94 -1.41 6.10
C LEU A 111 -5.47 -1.32 7.55
N SER A 112 -4.21 -1.69 7.79
CA SER A 112 -3.61 -1.62 9.12
C SER A 112 -2.25 -0.93 9.07
N SER A 113 -1.94 -0.17 10.11
CA SER A 113 -0.62 0.40 10.37
C SER A 113 -0.03 1.21 9.22
N LEU A 114 -0.83 2.08 8.58
CA LEU A 114 -0.31 3.01 7.57
C LEU A 114 0.73 3.94 8.19
N ARG A 115 1.96 3.94 7.67
CA ARG A 115 3.09 4.73 8.17
C ARG A 115 3.76 5.47 7.02
N TYR A 116 4.13 6.71 7.26
CA TYR A 116 4.92 7.52 6.33
C TYR A 116 6.26 7.89 6.98
N PHE A 117 7.34 7.71 6.25
CA PHE A 117 8.69 8.11 6.62
C PHE A 117 9.19 9.15 5.63
N ASN A 118 9.77 10.24 6.12
CA ASN A 118 10.34 11.29 5.30
C ASN A 118 11.78 10.98 4.83
N TYR A 119 12.21 9.75 5.01
CA TYR A 119 13.51 9.21 4.58
C TYR A 119 13.36 7.76 4.10
N ALA A 120 14.33 7.29 3.33
CA ALA A 120 14.37 5.89 2.89
C ALA A 120 14.77 4.99 4.06
N ILE A 121 13.84 4.14 4.51
CA ILE A 121 14.08 3.21 5.63
C ILE A 121 15.08 2.12 5.23
N GLY A 122 15.93 1.73 6.18
CA GLY A 122 16.91 0.65 5.99
C GLY A 122 16.31 -0.75 6.21
N THR A 123 17.07 -1.77 5.81
CA THR A 123 16.66 -3.19 5.90
C THR A 123 16.22 -3.59 7.31
N ARG A 124 16.95 -3.18 8.35
CA ARG A 124 16.58 -3.49 9.75
C ARG A 124 15.21 -2.91 10.14
N GLN A 125 14.87 -1.72 9.65
CA GLN A 125 13.55 -1.14 9.91
C GLN A 125 12.45 -1.88 9.16
N ILE A 126 12.72 -2.32 7.94
CA ILE A 126 11.81 -3.17 7.15
C ILE A 126 11.54 -4.47 7.90
N GLU A 127 12.58 -5.16 8.34
CA GLU A 127 12.48 -6.41 9.13
C GLU A 127 11.65 -6.22 10.40
N ASN A 128 11.89 -5.14 11.13
CA ASN A 128 11.13 -4.82 12.35
C ASN A 128 9.64 -4.58 12.05
N ILE A 129 9.32 -3.86 10.98
CA ILE A 129 7.92 -3.60 10.58
C ILE A 129 7.21 -4.92 10.28
N ILE A 130 7.88 -5.83 9.59
CA ILE A 130 7.33 -7.13 9.22
C ILE A 130 7.19 -8.04 10.43
N PHE A 131 8.17 -8.03 11.33
CA PHE A 131 8.15 -8.82 12.55
C PHE A 131 6.93 -8.51 13.43
N TRP A 132 6.57 -7.23 13.58
CA TRP A 132 5.42 -6.82 14.37
C TRP A 132 4.08 -7.13 13.70
N GLY A 133 4.05 -7.28 12.38
CA GLY A 133 2.85 -7.60 11.63
C GLY A 133 1.78 -6.50 11.62
N PRO A 134 0.55 -6.84 11.18
CA PRO A 134 -0.57 -5.92 11.18
C PRO A 134 -1.08 -5.70 12.59
N ASN A 135 -1.49 -4.48 12.91
CA ASN A 135 -2.28 -4.22 14.11
C ASN A 135 -3.73 -4.61 13.82
N THR A 136 -4.17 -5.71 14.39
CA THR A 136 -5.56 -6.20 14.25
C THR A 136 -6.39 -5.95 15.50
N SER A 137 -5.82 -5.32 16.54
CA SER A 137 -6.54 -4.95 17.75
C SER A 137 -7.46 -3.77 17.46
N THR A 138 -8.74 -4.03 17.37
CA THR A 138 -9.81 -3.04 17.53
C THR A 138 -10.36 -3.16 18.94
N ASP A 139 -11.00 -2.13 19.45
CA ASP A 139 -11.58 -2.17 20.82
C ASP A 139 -12.56 -3.34 21.02
N GLU A 140 -13.17 -3.83 19.95
CA GLU A 140 -14.03 -5.02 19.98
C GLU A 140 -13.22 -6.32 19.86
N LEU A 141 -12.14 -6.34 19.08
CA LEU A 141 -11.27 -7.51 18.89
C LEU A 141 -10.36 -7.75 20.10
N SER A 142 -9.98 -6.71 20.84
CA SER A 142 -9.23 -6.85 22.10
C SER A 142 -10.02 -7.65 23.16
N LYS A 143 -11.36 -7.64 23.06
CA LYS A 143 -12.24 -8.47 23.91
C LYS A 143 -12.28 -9.93 23.51
N LEU A 144 -11.83 -10.27 22.30
CA LEU A 144 -11.86 -11.63 21.76
C LEU A 144 -10.53 -12.38 21.91
N ASN A 145 -9.51 -11.82 22.57
CA ASN A 145 -8.19 -12.44 22.78
C ASN A 145 -7.62 -13.10 21.49
N MET A 146 -7.79 -12.45 20.34
CA MET A 146 -7.21 -12.96 19.11
C MET A 146 -5.68 -12.80 19.12
N PRO A 147 -4.92 -13.84 18.80
CA PRO A 147 -3.47 -13.75 18.78
C PRO A 147 -2.99 -12.81 17.69
N ASP A 148 -2.00 -11.98 18.00
CA ASP A 148 -1.32 -11.15 17.03
C ASP A 148 -0.60 -12.04 16.01
N TYR A 149 -0.92 -11.85 14.72
CA TYR A 149 -0.28 -12.59 13.64
C TYR A 149 0.87 -11.78 13.04
N SER A 150 2.07 -12.29 13.16
CA SER A 150 3.22 -11.78 12.41
C SER A 150 3.11 -12.17 10.93
N TYR A 151 3.50 -11.30 10.01
CA TYR A 151 3.51 -11.57 8.57
C TYR A 151 4.38 -12.78 8.16
N LEU A 152 5.37 -13.13 8.97
CA LEU A 152 6.30 -14.24 8.72
C LEU A 152 6.06 -15.43 9.66
N SER A 153 5.01 -15.42 10.49
CA SER A 153 4.75 -16.55 11.38
C SER A 153 4.17 -17.73 10.59
N PHE A 154 4.53 -18.94 11.00
CA PHE A 154 3.94 -20.16 10.45
C PHE A 154 2.42 -20.19 10.67
N LYS A 155 1.94 -19.65 11.79
CA LYS A 155 0.51 -19.47 12.07
C LYS A 155 -0.17 -18.55 11.04
N TRP A 156 0.49 -17.46 10.65
CA TRP A 156 -0.04 -16.59 9.60
C TRP A 156 -0.16 -17.33 8.28
N TYR A 157 0.83 -18.15 7.93
CA TYR A 157 0.83 -18.93 6.69
C TYR A 157 -0.26 -20.02 6.69
N THR A 158 -0.44 -20.72 7.81
CA THR A 158 -1.37 -21.85 7.93
C THR A 158 -2.81 -21.44 8.26
N SER A 159 -3.01 -20.37 9.02
CA SER A 159 -4.34 -19.87 9.43
C SER A 159 -4.94 -18.85 8.50
N GLY A 160 -4.40 -18.66 7.33
CA GLY A 160 -4.67 -17.58 6.39
C GLY A 160 -6.08 -17.51 5.78
N GLN A 161 -7.08 -17.99 6.47
CA GLN A 161 -8.46 -17.61 6.25
C GLN A 161 -8.91 -16.73 7.41
N VAL A 162 -8.99 -15.43 7.17
CA VAL A 162 -9.88 -14.59 7.97
C VAL A 162 -11.28 -15.07 7.65
N ASP A 163 -11.94 -15.62 8.63
CA ASP A 163 -13.33 -16.04 8.50
C ASP A 163 -14.18 -14.78 8.20
N ASN A 164 -14.50 -14.56 6.92
CA ASN A 164 -15.27 -13.43 6.43
C ASN A 164 -16.73 -13.44 6.91
N SER A 165 -17.11 -14.36 7.79
CA SER A 165 -18.50 -14.51 8.20
C SER A 165 -18.97 -13.54 9.29
N LYS A 166 -18.11 -12.65 9.81
CA LYS A 166 -18.47 -11.80 10.96
C LYS A 166 -18.08 -10.32 10.91
N ASN A 167 -17.59 -9.79 9.81
CA ASN A 167 -17.23 -8.38 9.74
C ASN A 167 -17.95 -7.65 8.61
N ILE A 168 -19.25 -7.49 8.76
CA ILE A 168 -19.95 -6.32 8.25
C ILE A 168 -20.28 -5.48 9.47
N VAL A 169 -19.45 -4.48 9.77
CA VAL A 169 -19.87 -3.32 10.55
C VAL A 169 -19.36 -2.11 9.80
N VAL A 170 -20.32 -1.32 9.44
CA VAL A 170 -20.28 -0.02 8.75
C VAL A 170 -19.37 0.97 9.48
#